data_0836cf7bd3d4dec6c9b753dfcd037583
#
_entry.id   0836cf7bd3d4dec6c9b753dfcd037583
#
_cell.length_a   1.000
_cell.length_b   1.000
_cell.length_c   1.000
_cell.angle_alpha   90.00
_cell.angle_beta   90.00
_cell.angle_gamma   90.00
#
_symmetry.space_group_name_H-M   'P 1'
#
loop_
_entity.id
_entity.type
_entity.pdbx_description
1 polymer ?
#
loop_
_entity_poly.entity_id
_entity_poly.type
_entity_poly.pdbx_seq_one_letter_code
_entity_poly.pdbx_strand_id
1 'polypeptide(L)'
;MQPLGGFQTMKTNPAPQSPRRTAEHRLAGLDGLRAIAVLLVIVYHAVPSSLVGGYLGVDVFFVISGFLITGLLIRERTATGRIRLGRFWVRRARRLLPALVLLLIVCTFAAALVGGDLVAGLPAQLFGAATFSSNWVAVITGADYVQQAAPELYRNLWSLAVEEQFYLLWPLAVLLLALLPVRAARVGAVVALAAASAIAMATLPGEPSRLYYGTDTHAF
;
A
#
# COMPACT_ATOMS: atom_id res chain seq x y z
N MET A 1 -38.07 50.45 57.51
CA MET A 1 -37.71 49.03 57.38
C MET A 1 -37.74 48.68 55.92
N GLN A 2 -36.55 48.66 55.28
CA GLN A 2 -36.38 48.17 53.87
C GLN A 2 -35.89 46.75 53.91
N PRO A 3 -36.37 45.82 53.05
CA PRO A 3 -35.77 44.49 52.91
C PRO A 3 -34.61 44.51 51.90
N LEU A 4 -33.54 43.91 52.34
CA LEU A 4 -32.26 43.74 51.63
C LEU A 4 -32.34 42.74 50.53
N GLY A 5 -31.72 43.09 49.36
CA GLY A 5 -30.82 42.28 48.61
C GLY A 5 -31.33 41.02 47.96
N GLY A 6 -31.76 41.12 46.65
CA GLY A 6 -31.86 39.96 45.76
C GLY A 6 -30.50 39.47 45.38
N PHE A 7 -30.16 38.21 45.74
CA PHE A 7 -29.03 37.49 45.23
C PHE A 7 -29.29 37.16 43.74
N GLN A 8 -28.57 37.83 42.83
CA GLN A 8 -28.53 37.43 41.42
C GLN A 8 -27.67 36.18 41.31
N THR A 9 -28.29 35.05 41.01
CA THR A 9 -27.60 33.83 40.62
C THR A 9 -26.89 34.05 39.28
N MET A 10 -25.57 34.12 39.34
CA MET A 10 -24.70 34.12 38.15
C MET A 10 -24.99 32.86 37.31
N LYS A 11 -25.66 33.02 36.17
CA LYS A 11 -25.76 31.97 35.16
C LYS A 11 -24.37 31.71 34.63
N THR A 12 -23.73 30.63 35.08
CA THR A 12 -22.49 30.10 34.47
C THR A 12 -22.80 29.65 33.06
N ASN A 13 -22.29 30.40 32.10
CA ASN A 13 -22.37 30.04 30.69
C ASN A 13 -21.53 28.76 30.51
N PRO A 14 -22.07 27.64 30.01
CA PRO A 14 -21.26 26.45 29.76
C PRO A 14 -20.18 26.78 28.74
N ALA A 15 -18.92 26.45 29.08
CA ALA A 15 -17.77 26.62 28.19
C ALA A 15 -18.05 25.97 26.82
N PRO A 16 -17.61 26.61 25.72
CA PRO A 16 -17.81 26.04 24.39
C PRO A 16 -17.14 24.67 24.35
N GLN A 17 -17.95 23.64 24.18
CA GLN A 17 -17.45 22.26 23.96
C GLN A 17 -16.63 22.30 22.70
N SER A 18 -15.32 22.09 22.83
CA SER A 18 -14.44 21.86 21.68
C SER A 18 -15.08 20.80 20.78
N PRO A 19 -15.14 21.00 19.45
CA PRO A 19 -15.70 20.01 18.56
C PRO A 19 -14.96 18.70 18.81
N ARG A 20 -15.66 17.69 19.36
CA ARG A 20 -15.13 16.32 19.46
C ARG A 20 -14.67 15.99 18.06
N ARG A 21 -13.36 15.93 17.85
CA ARG A 21 -12.77 15.32 16.66
C ARG A 21 -13.48 13.99 16.52
N THR A 22 -14.34 13.89 15.51
CA THR A 22 -14.95 12.64 15.12
C THR A 22 -13.80 11.67 15.00
N ALA A 23 -13.69 10.75 15.95
CA ALA A 23 -12.71 9.67 15.90
C ALA A 23 -12.93 9.02 14.54
N GLU A 24 -11.96 9.20 13.64
CA GLU A 24 -11.93 8.42 12.40
C GLU A 24 -12.16 6.99 12.85
N HIS A 25 -13.17 6.35 12.31
CA HIS A 25 -13.49 4.95 12.59
C HIS A 25 -12.29 4.14 12.08
N ARG A 26 -11.23 4.08 12.88
CA ARG A 26 -10.13 3.15 12.68
C ARG A 26 -10.73 1.77 12.86
N LEU A 27 -10.73 1.00 11.80
CA LEU A 27 -11.07 -0.40 11.88
C LEU A 27 -9.88 -1.10 12.57
N ALA A 28 -9.91 -1.11 13.91
CA ALA A 28 -8.78 -1.60 14.73
C ALA A 28 -8.32 -3.03 14.33
N GLY A 29 -9.23 -3.85 13.83
CA GLY A 29 -8.91 -5.17 13.29
C GLY A 29 -8.01 -5.15 12.06
N LEU A 30 -8.08 -4.11 11.21
CA LEU A 30 -7.22 -4.02 10.03
C LEU A 30 -5.77 -3.68 10.38
N ASP A 31 -5.54 -2.86 11.40
CA ASP A 31 -4.17 -2.57 11.87
C ASP A 31 -3.53 -3.83 12.46
N GLY A 32 -4.31 -4.64 13.21
CA GLY A 32 -3.89 -5.93 13.72
C GLY A 32 -3.56 -6.93 12.60
N LEU A 33 -4.43 -7.01 11.58
CA LEU A 33 -4.22 -7.90 10.44
C LEU A 33 -2.96 -7.50 9.64
N ARG A 34 -2.70 -6.19 9.44
CA ARG A 34 -1.47 -5.70 8.83
C ARG A 34 -0.23 -6.06 9.63
N ALA A 35 -0.29 -5.93 10.96
CA ALA A 35 0.81 -6.32 11.83
C ALA A 35 1.12 -7.82 11.70
N ILE A 36 0.10 -8.68 11.70
CA ILE A 36 0.26 -10.12 11.48
C ILE A 36 0.88 -10.39 10.10
N ALA A 37 0.37 -9.76 9.05
CA ALA A 37 0.91 -9.93 7.70
C ALA A 37 2.40 -9.57 7.61
N VAL A 38 2.81 -8.45 8.23
CA VAL A 38 4.22 -8.04 8.29
C VAL A 38 5.06 -9.04 9.08
N LEU A 39 4.55 -9.53 10.23
CA LEU A 39 5.26 -10.52 11.03
C LEU A 39 5.46 -11.83 10.27
N LEU A 40 4.46 -12.30 9.52
CA LEU A 40 4.57 -13.50 8.67
C LEU A 40 5.71 -13.34 7.65
N VAL A 41 5.80 -12.19 6.98
CA VAL A 41 6.86 -11.90 6.02
C VAL A 41 8.23 -11.83 6.69
N ILE A 42 8.34 -11.18 7.86
CA ILE A 42 9.61 -11.08 8.60
C ILE A 42 10.08 -12.47 9.02
N VAL A 43 9.20 -13.29 9.60
CA VAL A 43 9.55 -14.65 10.05
C VAL A 43 9.97 -15.51 8.86
N TYR A 44 9.27 -15.42 7.73
CA TYR A 44 9.65 -16.13 6.49
C TYR A 44 11.07 -15.80 6.03
N HIS A 45 11.47 -14.52 6.09
CA HIS A 45 12.82 -14.10 5.68
C HIS A 45 13.90 -14.38 6.73
N ALA A 46 13.55 -14.30 8.01
CA ALA A 46 14.50 -14.54 9.10
C ALA A 46 14.77 -16.03 9.34
N VAL A 47 13.76 -16.89 9.17
CA VAL A 47 13.84 -18.33 9.41
C VAL A 47 13.10 -19.08 8.30
N PRO A 48 13.68 -19.22 7.10
CA PRO A 48 13.00 -19.74 5.90
C PRO A 48 12.37 -21.13 6.07
N SER A 49 12.91 -21.97 6.96
CA SER A 49 12.41 -23.32 7.23
C SER A 49 11.20 -23.38 8.16
N SER A 50 10.89 -22.30 8.90
CA SER A 50 9.87 -22.31 9.95
C SER A 50 8.45 -22.02 9.46
N LEU A 51 8.29 -21.27 8.36
CA LEU A 51 6.98 -20.79 7.92
C LEU A 51 6.92 -20.71 6.37
N VAL A 52 6.78 -21.85 5.72
CA VAL A 52 6.78 -21.97 4.23
C VAL A 52 5.75 -21.07 3.54
N GLY A 53 4.61 -20.78 4.18
CA GLY A 53 3.56 -19.90 3.66
C GLY A 53 3.69 -18.42 4.05
N GLY A 54 4.77 -17.99 4.70
CA GLY A 54 4.89 -16.63 5.22
C GLY A 54 4.92 -15.53 4.15
N TYR A 55 5.31 -15.86 2.91
CA TYR A 55 5.25 -14.95 1.76
C TYR A 55 3.81 -14.49 1.46
N LEU A 56 2.79 -15.29 1.78
CA LEU A 56 1.38 -14.90 1.61
C LEU A 56 0.99 -13.66 2.44
N GLY A 57 1.80 -13.27 3.42
CA GLY A 57 1.63 -12.00 4.13
C GLY A 57 1.62 -10.79 3.21
N VAL A 58 2.34 -10.85 2.08
CA VAL A 58 2.34 -9.77 1.07
C VAL A 58 0.97 -9.66 0.40
N ASP A 59 0.35 -10.79 0.04
CA ASP A 59 -0.97 -10.81 -0.61
C ASP A 59 -2.05 -10.28 0.35
N VAL A 60 -2.01 -10.68 1.63
CA VAL A 60 -2.88 -10.13 2.67
C VAL A 60 -2.71 -8.62 2.77
N PHE A 61 -1.48 -8.13 2.68
CA PHE A 61 -1.19 -6.70 2.71
C PHE A 61 -1.78 -5.97 1.50
N PHE A 62 -1.68 -6.53 0.30
CA PHE A 62 -2.28 -5.97 -0.92
C PHE A 62 -3.81 -5.87 -0.81
N VAL A 63 -4.47 -6.93 -0.34
CA VAL A 63 -5.93 -6.92 -0.13
C VAL A 63 -6.36 -5.82 0.85
N ILE A 64 -5.66 -5.69 1.98
CA ILE A 64 -5.96 -4.64 2.97
C ILE A 64 -5.74 -3.25 2.39
N SER A 65 -4.64 -3.06 1.66
CA SER A 65 -4.31 -1.80 1.01
C SER A 65 -5.37 -1.41 -0.04
N GLY A 66 -5.78 -2.34 -0.88
CA GLY A 66 -6.86 -2.15 -1.86
C GLY A 66 -8.18 -1.77 -1.20
N PHE A 67 -8.57 -2.46 -0.12
CA PHE A 67 -9.75 -2.16 0.66
C PHE A 67 -9.73 -0.74 1.25
N LEU A 68 -8.63 -0.36 1.90
CA LEU A 68 -8.49 0.95 2.55
C LEU A 68 -8.52 2.09 1.54
N ILE A 69 -7.82 1.95 0.41
CA ILE A 69 -7.79 2.97 -0.63
C ILE A 69 -9.15 3.13 -1.29
N THR A 70 -9.81 2.02 -1.63
CA THR A 70 -11.16 2.05 -2.21
C THR A 70 -12.14 2.74 -1.26
N GLY A 71 -12.10 2.38 0.03
CA GLY A 71 -12.93 3.02 1.05
C GLY A 71 -12.67 4.52 1.18
N LEU A 72 -11.39 4.95 1.11
CA LEU A 72 -11.00 6.36 1.16
C LEU A 72 -11.52 7.13 -0.06
N LEU A 73 -11.37 6.59 -1.27
CA LEU A 73 -11.83 7.21 -2.51
C LEU A 73 -13.36 7.34 -2.56
N ILE A 74 -14.09 6.29 -2.15
CA ILE A 74 -15.55 6.30 -2.07
C ILE A 74 -16.02 7.35 -1.06
N ARG A 75 -15.42 7.42 0.13
CA ARG A 75 -15.76 8.41 1.16
C ARG A 75 -15.50 9.83 0.68
N GLU A 76 -14.35 10.09 0.04
CA GLU A 76 -14.05 11.41 -0.52
C GLU A 76 -15.09 11.82 -1.55
N ARG A 77 -15.47 10.90 -2.45
CA ARG A 77 -16.47 11.15 -3.48
C ARG A 77 -17.87 11.40 -2.88
N THR A 78 -18.29 10.62 -1.91
CA THR A 78 -19.61 10.81 -1.28
C THR A 78 -19.68 12.11 -0.48
N ALA A 79 -18.58 12.51 0.15
CA ALA A 79 -18.52 13.71 0.96
C ALA A 79 -18.37 15.01 0.12
N THR A 80 -17.67 14.95 -1.02
CA THR A 80 -17.28 16.14 -1.80
C THR A 80 -17.79 16.16 -3.23
N GLY A 81 -18.45 15.08 -3.69
CA GLY A 81 -18.90 14.89 -5.08
C GLY A 81 -17.76 14.57 -6.06
N ARG A 82 -16.50 14.62 -5.64
CA ARG A 82 -15.33 14.45 -6.51
C ARG A 82 -14.16 13.76 -5.79
N ILE A 83 -13.27 13.15 -6.57
CA ILE A 83 -12.00 12.60 -6.09
C ILE A 83 -10.87 13.54 -6.51
N ARG A 84 -10.07 14.02 -5.56
CA ARG A 84 -8.95 14.93 -5.82
C ARG A 84 -7.66 14.15 -5.99
N LEU A 85 -7.45 13.55 -7.17
CA LEU A 85 -6.31 12.68 -7.48
C LEU A 85 -4.96 13.29 -7.11
N GLY A 86 -4.68 14.53 -7.50
CA GLY A 86 -3.41 15.19 -7.19
C GLY A 86 -3.16 15.29 -5.68
N ARG A 87 -4.20 15.61 -4.87
CA ARG A 87 -4.08 15.63 -3.41
C ARG A 87 -3.82 14.24 -2.85
N PHE A 88 -4.45 13.22 -3.41
CA PHE A 88 -4.24 11.83 -3.00
C PHE A 88 -2.78 11.41 -3.22
N TRP A 89 -2.25 11.58 -4.44
CA TRP A 89 -0.88 11.20 -4.77
C TRP A 89 0.17 12.01 -4.01
N VAL A 90 0.00 13.33 -3.88
CA VAL A 90 0.92 14.16 -3.08
C VAL A 90 0.98 13.73 -1.62
N ARG A 91 -0.16 13.39 -1.00
CA ARG A 91 -0.16 12.88 0.39
C ARG A 91 0.63 11.58 0.51
N ARG A 92 0.49 10.67 -0.45
CA ARG A 92 1.24 9.40 -0.47
C ARG A 92 2.72 9.64 -0.68
N ALA A 93 3.09 10.41 -1.70
CA ALA A 93 4.47 10.74 -1.99
C ALA A 93 5.19 11.35 -0.77
N ARG A 94 4.57 12.31 -0.11
CA ARG A 94 5.12 12.93 1.12
C ARG A 94 5.31 11.95 2.27
N ARG A 95 4.53 10.89 2.31
CA ARG A 95 4.62 9.85 3.34
C ARG A 95 5.69 8.81 3.01
N LEU A 96 5.82 8.44 1.74
CA LEU A 96 6.65 7.32 1.29
C LEU A 96 8.06 7.77 0.89
N LEU A 97 8.18 8.82 0.08
CA LEU A 97 9.46 9.22 -0.52
C LEU A 97 10.57 9.51 0.51
N PRO A 98 10.31 10.18 1.65
CA PRO A 98 11.39 10.45 2.61
C PRO A 98 12.01 9.16 3.17
N ALA A 99 11.17 8.18 3.50
CA ALA A 99 11.63 6.88 4.02
C ALA A 99 12.36 6.08 2.95
N LEU A 100 11.82 6.06 1.71
CA LEU A 100 12.45 5.37 0.58
C LEU A 100 13.83 5.97 0.27
N VAL A 101 13.92 7.29 0.14
CA VAL A 101 15.19 7.96 -0.15
C VAL A 101 16.23 7.67 0.94
N LEU A 102 15.84 7.76 2.21
CA LEU A 102 16.73 7.43 3.33
C LEU A 102 17.21 5.98 3.24
N LEU A 103 16.29 5.03 3.00
CA LEU A 103 16.63 3.62 2.84
C LEU A 103 17.61 3.41 1.68
N LEU A 104 17.35 3.99 0.51
CA LEU A 104 18.22 3.86 -0.65
C LEU A 104 19.63 4.41 -0.37
N ILE A 105 19.73 5.59 0.26
CA ILE A 105 21.03 6.19 0.60
C ILE A 105 21.78 5.31 1.60
N VAL A 106 21.14 4.93 2.70
CA VAL A 106 21.81 4.19 3.78
C VAL A 106 22.24 2.80 3.31
N CYS A 107 21.34 2.07 2.64
CA CYS A 107 21.66 0.71 2.18
C CYS A 107 22.69 0.70 1.05
N THR A 108 22.63 1.66 0.09
CA THR A 108 23.64 1.78 -0.96
C THR A 108 25.00 2.12 -0.37
N PHE A 109 25.06 3.05 0.57
CA PHE A 109 26.31 3.42 1.24
C PHE A 109 26.91 2.23 2.01
N ALA A 110 26.07 1.52 2.77
CA ALA A 110 26.50 0.32 3.48
C ALA A 110 27.01 -0.77 2.53
N ALA A 111 26.31 -1.02 1.41
CA ALA A 111 26.74 -1.97 0.41
C ALA A 111 28.07 -1.56 -0.26
N ALA A 112 28.26 -0.28 -0.52
CA ALA A 112 29.52 0.24 -1.08
C ALA A 112 30.71 0.07 -0.12
N LEU A 113 30.48 0.14 1.20
CA LEU A 113 31.53 -0.11 2.22
C LEU A 113 31.90 -1.60 2.31
N VAL A 114 30.93 -2.49 2.16
CA VAL A 114 31.16 -3.95 2.23
C VAL A 114 31.76 -4.45 0.92
N GLY A 115 31.28 -3.94 -0.23
CA GLY A 115 31.74 -4.32 -1.57
C GLY A 115 31.28 -5.73 -1.98
N GLY A 116 32.04 -6.34 -2.90
CA GLY A 116 31.76 -7.70 -3.38
C GLY A 116 30.43 -7.82 -4.13
N ASP A 117 29.75 -8.96 -3.94
CA ASP A 117 28.50 -9.29 -4.65
C ASP A 117 27.34 -8.37 -4.32
N LEU A 118 27.40 -7.63 -3.18
CA LEU A 118 26.35 -6.68 -2.78
C LEU A 118 26.21 -5.48 -3.72
N VAL A 119 27.26 -5.14 -4.47
CA VAL A 119 27.21 -4.06 -5.46
C VAL A 119 26.90 -4.57 -6.87
N ALA A 120 26.82 -5.89 -7.06
CA ALA A 120 26.46 -6.48 -8.33
C ALA A 120 25.01 -6.11 -8.71
N GLY A 121 24.80 -5.61 -9.93
CA GLY A 121 23.47 -5.20 -10.40
C GLY A 121 22.83 -4.00 -9.67
N LEU A 122 23.57 -3.36 -8.75
CA LEU A 122 23.09 -2.25 -7.93
C LEU A 122 22.46 -1.09 -8.74
N PRO A 123 23.02 -0.65 -9.90
CA PRO A 123 22.41 0.42 -10.68
C PRO A 123 20.99 0.09 -11.17
N ALA A 124 20.76 -1.14 -11.64
CA ALA A 124 19.42 -1.60 -12.09
C ALA A 124 18.45 -1.68 -10.91
N GLN A 125 18.91 -2.20 -9.78
CA GLN A 125 18.11 -2.29 -8.55
C GLN A 125 17.74 -0.89 -8.03
N LEU A 126 18.68 0.07 -8.01
CA LEU A 126 18.42 1.46 -7.62
C LEU A 126 17.43 2.13 -8.57
N PHE A 127 17.59 1.95 -9.87
CA PHE A 127 16.64 2.45 -10.85
C PHE A 127 15.24 1.90 -10.59
N GLY A 128 15.11 0.58 -10.44
CA GLY A 128 13.84 -0.07 -10.15
C GLY A 128 13.20 0.44 -8.86
N ALA A 129 13.99 0.62 -7.80
CA ALA A 129 13.52 1.11 -6.52
C ALA A 129 13.08 2.58 -6.58
N ALA A 130 13.86 3.45 -7.23
CA ALA A 130 13.56 4.88 -7.34
C ALA A 130 12.35 5.18 -8.24
N THR A 131 12.09 4.32 -9.23
CA THR A 131 10.98 4.48 -10.19
C THR A 131 9.77 3.61 -9.89
N PHE A 132 9.76 2.89 -8.76
CA PHE A 132 8.72 1.90 -8.41
C PHE A 132 8.51 0.86 -9.51
N SER A 133 9.59 0.39 -10.13
CA SER A 133 9.60 -0.65 -11.15
C SER A 133 10.47 -1.86 -10.79
N SER A 134 10.82 -2.03 -9.50
CA SER A 134 11.66 -3.13 -9.02
C SER A 134 11.13 -4.51 -9.42
N ASN A 135 9.81 -4.69 -9.43
CA ASN A 135 9.16 -5.90 -9.86
C ASN A 135 9.41 -6.20 -11.36
N TRP A 136 9.38 -5.20 -12.22
CA TRP A 136 9.67 -5.36 -13.65
C TRP A 136 11.17 -5.55 -13.91
N VAL A 137 12.02 -4.88 -13.14
CA VAL A 137 13.47 -5.15 -13.19
C VAL A 137 13.73 -6.61 -12.83
N ALA A 138 13.10 -7.15 -11.77
CA ALA A 138 13.23 -8.55 -11.41
C ALA A 138 12.76 -9.51 -12.53
N VAL A 139 11.65 -9.20 -13.20
CA VAL A 139 11.16 -9.97 -14.36
C VAL A 139 12.19 -9.96 -15.51
N ILE A 140 12.72 -8.78 -15.85
CA ILE A 140 13.64 -8.61 -16.99
C ILE A 140 14.99 -9.29 -16.72
N THR A 141 15.46 -9.24 -15.48
CA THR A 141 16.73 -9.85 -15.07
C THR A 141 16.62 -11.36 -14.81
N GLY A 142 15.40 -11.93 -14.86
CA GLY A 142 15.16 -13.33 -14.54
C GLY A 142 15.42 -13.68 -13.09
N ALA A 143 15.26 -12.69 -12.17
CA ALA A 143 15.46 -12.90 -10.75
C ALA A 143 14.45 -13.92 -10.21
N ASP A 144 14.93 -15.03 -9.66
CA ASP A 144 14.08 -16.01 -8.99
C ASP A 144 13.92 -15.65 -7.52
N TYR A 145 12.67 -15.53 -7.06
CA TYR A 145 12.39 -15.22 -5.66
C TYR A 145 12.77 -16.38 -4.72
N VAL A 146 12.69 -17.60 -5.20
CA VAL A 146 12.95 -18.83 -4.41
C VAL A 146 14.42 -19.24 -4.48
N GLN A 147 15.03 -19.18 -5.68
CA GLN A 147 16.41 -19.58 -5.90
C GLN A 147 17.34 -18.36 -5.88
N GLN A 148 17.97 -18.12 -4.76
CA GLN A 148 18.84 -16.96 -4.56
C GLN A 148 20.27 -17.27 -5.04
N ALA A 149 20.59 -16.96 -6.29
CA ALA A 149 21.94 -17.12 -6.83
C ALA A 149 22.90 -15.98 -6.38
N ALA A 150 22.38 -14.77 -6.13
CA ALA A 150 23.16 -13.62 -5.68
C ALA A 150 22.35 -12.75 -4.70
N PRO A 151 22.99 -12.08 -3.74
CA PRO A 151 22.30 -11.17 -2.82
C PRO A 151 21.82 -9.93 -3.58
N GLU A 152 20.49 -9.72 -3.61
CA GLU A 152 19.88 -8.51 -4.15
C GLU A 152 19.43 -7.59 -3.02
N LEU A 153 20.09 -6.43 -2.92
CA LEU A 153 19.92 -5.48 -1.83
C LEU A 153 18.48 -4.93 -1.73
N TYR A 154 17.84 -4.71 -2.88
CA TYR A 154 16.52 -4.09 -2.97
C TYR A 154 15.42 -5.04 -3.46
N ARG A 155 15.66 -6.36 -3.41
CA ARG A 155 14.70 -7.36 -3.85
C ARG A 155 13.31 -7.11 -3.25
N ASN A 156 13.23 -6.92 -1.95
CA ASN A 156 11.95 -6.79 -1.24
C ASN A 156 11.14 -5.53 -1.63
N LEU A 157 11.72 -4.59 -2.37
CA LEU A 157 10.99 -3.43 -2.88
C LEU A 157 10.09 -3.74 -4.08
N TRP A 158 10.10 -4.99 -4.60
CA TRP A 158 9.18 -5.40 -5.66
C TRP A 158 7.71 -5.25 -5.23
N SER A 159 7.37 -5.64 -4.01
CA SER A 159 6.01 -5.53 -3.49
C SER A 159 5.57 -4.08 -3.30
N LEU A 160 6.48 -3.20 -2.87
CA LEU A 160 6.24 -1.76 -2.81
C LEU A 160 6.00 -1.18 -4.22
N ALA A 161 6.75 -1.65 -5.23
CA ALA A 161 6.55 -1.22 -6.61
C ALA A 161 5.16 -1.61 -7.12
N VAL A 162 4.71 -2.84 -6.93
CA VAL A 162 3.36 -3.29 -7.28
C VAL A 162 2.30 -2.45 -6.57
N GLU A 163 2.47 -2.20 -5.26
CA GLU A 163 1.54 -1.40 -4.47
C GLU A 163 1.43 0.04 -4.99
N GLU A 164 2.54 0.70 -5.32
CA GLU A 164 2.51 2.09 -5.81
C GLU A 164 1.98 2.20 -7.25
N GLN A 165 2.23 1.20 -8.10
CA GLN A 165 1.59 1.09 -9.43
C GLN A 165 0.08 0.93 -9.29
N PHE A 166 -0.39 0.09 -8.37
CA PHE A 166 -1.81 -0.03 -8.05
C PHE A 166 -2.39 1.31 -7.58
N TYR A 167 -1.71 2.03 -6.69
CA TYR A 167 -2.18 3.33 -6.20
C TYR A 167 -2.14 4.45 -7.25
N LEU A 168 -1.35 4.29 -8.28
CA LEU A 168 -1.38 5.19 -9.44
C LEU A 168 -2.62 4.93 -10.30
N LEU A 169 -2.92 3.66 -10.58
CA LEU A 169 -3.96 3.25 -11.52
C LEU A 169 -5.35 3.13 -10.89
N TRP A 170 -5.45 2.61 -9.66
CA TRP A 170 -6.73 2.31 -9.02
C TRP A 170 -7.65 3.52 -8.82
N PRO A 171 -7.17 4.72 -8.43
CA PRO A 171 -8.03 5.90 -8.34
C PRO A 171 -8.65 6.31 -9.69
N LEU A 172 -7.91 6.09 -10.79
CA LEU A 172 -8.43 6.31 -12.14
C LEU A 172 -9.50 5.27 -12.50
N ALA A 173 -9.24 4.00 -12.18
CA ALA A 173 -10.22 2.93 -12.35
C ALA A 173 -11.51 3.21 -11.56
N VAL A 174 -11.41 3.65 -10.29
CA VAL A 174 -12.57 4.03 -9.48
C VAL A 174 -13.35 5.19 -10.10
N LEU A 175 -12.67 6.18 -10.70
CA LEU A 175 -13.35 7.26 -11.44
C LEU A 175 -14.09 6.73 -12.67
N LEU A 176 -13.48 5.85 -13.46
CA LEU A 176 -14.12 5.24 -14.62
C LEU A 176 -15.31 4.37 -14.22
N LEU A 177 -15.15 3.52 -13.21
CA LEU A 177 -16.24 2.72 -12.65
C LEU A 177 -17.40 3.59 -12.16
N ALA A 178 -17.07 4.77 -11.67
CA ALA A 178 -18.08 5.72 -11.20
C ALA A 178 -18.96 6.29 -12.31
N LEU A 179 -18.57 6.20 -13.57
CA LEU A 179 -19.39 6.58 -14.72
C LEU A 179 -20.47 5.55 -15.03
N LEU A 180 -20.29 4.31 -14.58
CA LEU A 180 -21.32 3.26 -14.73
C LEU A 180 -22.54 3.60 -13.87
N PRO A 181 -23.76 3.65 -14.45
CA PRO A 181 -24.95 4.10 -13.72
C PRO A 181 -25.42 3.09 -12.67
N VAL A 182 -25.25 1.80 -12.94
CA VAL A 182 -25.79 0.70 -12.13
C VAL A 182 -24.71 0.12 -11.22
N ARG A 183 -25.06 -0.09 -9.93
CA ARG A 183 -24.15 -0.69 -8.96
C ARG A 183 -23.69 -2.09 -9.38
N ALA A 184 -24.59 -2.90 -9.93
CA ALA A 184 -24.26 -4.25 -10.40
C ALA A 184 -23.20 -4.23 -11.50
N ALA A 185 -23.24 -3.25 -12.44
CA ALA A 185 -22.24 -3.10 -13.47
C ALA A 185 -20.87 -2.74 -12.91
N ARG A 186 -20.80 -1.90 -11.85
CA ARG A 186 -19.55 -1.57 -11.15
C ARG A 186 -18.94 -2.80 -10.48
N VAL A 187 -19.77 -3.55 -9.75
CA VAL A 187 -19.33 -4.79 -9.09
C VAL A 187 -18.89 -5.82 -10.14
N GLY A 188 -19.68 -6.00 -11.21
CA GLY A 188 -19.36 -6.91 -12.31
C GLY A 188 -18.02 -6.56 -12.98
N ALA A 189 -17.74 -5.27 -13.21
CA ALA A 189 -16.48 -4.83 -13.79
C ALA A 189 -15.27 -5.11 -12.87
N VAL A 190 -15.40 -4.89 -11.56
CA VAL A 190 -14.34 -5.23 -10.58
C VAL A 190 -14.11 -6.74 -10.53
N VAL A 191 -15.17 -7.54 -10.49
CA VAL A 191 -15.09 -9.01 -10.49
C VAL A 191 -14.46 -9.51 -11.79
N ALA A 192 -14.82 -8.92 -12.95
CA ALA A 192 -14.22 -9.27 -14.24
C ALA A 192 -12.73 -8.93 -14.28
N LEU A 193 -12.31 -7.81 -13.71
CA LEU A 193 -10.90 -7.42 -13.63
C LEU A 193 -10.11 -8.41 -12.75
N ALA A 194 -10.64 -8.76 -11.58
CA ALA A 194 -10.03 -9.75 -10.69
C ALA A 194 -9.96 -11.14 -11.34
N ALA A 195 -11.03 -11.56 -12.02
CA ALA A 195 -11.05 -12.83 -12.75
C ALA A 195 -10.02 -12.83 -13.91
N ALA A 196 -9.89 -11.72 -14.64
CA ALA A 196 -8.90 -11.60 -15.71
C ALA A 196 -7.46 -11.70 -15.16
N SER A 197 -7.18 -11.08 -14.01
CA SER A 197 -5.88 -11.21 -13.31
C SER A 197 -5.61 -12.65 -12.89
N ALA A 198 -6.58 -13.32 -12.28
CA ALA A 198 -6.45 -14.72 -11.87
C ALA A 198 -6.26 -15.68 -13.08
N ILE A 199 -6.99 -15.44 -14.17
CA ILE A 199 -6.83 -16.20 -15.41
C ILE A 199 -5.45 -15.96 -16.02
N ALA A 200 -5.00 -14.70 -16.06
CA ALA A 200 -3.66 -14.36 -16.52
C ALA A 200 -2.58 -15.09 -15.71
N MET A 201 -2.71 -15.10 -14.37
CA MET A 201 -1.80 -15.85 -13.51
C MET A 201 -1.80 -17.35 -13.79
N ALA A 202 -2.96 -17.94 -14.12
CA ALA A 202 -3.11 -19.38 -14.35
C ALA A 202 -2.69 -19.81 -15.78
N THR A 203 -2.78 -18.94 -16.78
CA THR A 203 -2.68 -19.30 -18.19
C THR A 203 -1.51 -18.67 -18.94
N LEU A 204 -0.95 -17.57 -18.43
CA LEU A 204 0.20 -16.95 -19.09
C LEU A 204 1.40 -17.90 -19.06
N PRO A 205 1.91 -18.32 -20.25
CA PRO A 205 3.16 -19.06 -20.31
C PRO A 205 4.29 -18.10 -19.92
N GLY A 206 5.02 -18.43 -18.87
CA GLY A 206 6.11 -17.56 -18.45
C GLY A 206 6.98 -18.20 -17.39
N GLU A 207 8.14 -17.62 -17.22
CA GLU A 207 9.04 -17.94 -16.14
C GLU A 207 8.35 -17.69 -14.78
N PRO A 208 8.65 -18.46 -13.73
CA PRO A 208 8.10 -18.25 -12.39
C PRO A 208 8.24 -16.81 -11.89
N SER A 209 9.33 -16.14 -12.26
CA SER A 209 9.58 -14.71 -11.97
C SER A 209 8.50 -13.80 -12.55
N ARG A 210 8.05 -14.03 -13.78
CA ARG A 210 7.01 -13.24 -14.44
C ARG A 210 5.65 -13.36 -13.73
N LEU A 211 5.31 -14.58 -13.33
CA LEU A 211 4.07 -14.84 -12.60
C LEU A 211 4.09 -14.24 -11.19
N TYR A 212 5.25 -14.32 -10.53
CA TYR A 212 5.40 -13.84 -9.15
C TYR A 212 5.53 -12.32 -9.04
N TYR A 213 6.24 -11.66 -9.96
CA TYR A 213 6.52 -10.23 -9.89
C TYR A 213 5.56 -9.36 -10.71
N GLY A 214 4.73 -9.95 -11.56
CA GLY A 214 3.84 -9.21 -12.44
C GLY A 214 2.80 -8.38 -11.68
N THR A 215 2.65 -7.10 -12.03
CA THR A 215 1.61 -6.25 -11.45
C THR A 215 0.21 -6.72 -11.85
N ASP A 216 0.05 -7.21 -13.05
CA ASP A 216 -1.20 -7.72 -13.61
C ASP A 216 -1.65 -9.05 -12.97
N THR A 217 -0.73 -9.79 -12.35
CA THR A 217 -1.02 -11.04 -11.65
C THR A 217 -1.28 -10.86 -10.15
N HIS A 218 -0.85 -9.73 -9.56
CA HIS A 218 -0.94 -9.49 -8.11
C HIS A 218 -1.74 -8.25 -7.70
N ALA A 219 -2.04 -7.32 -8.64
CA ALA A 219 -2.65 -6.04 -8.26
C ALA A 219 -4.18 -6.04 -8.26
N PHE A 220 -4.85 -7.04 -8.84
CA PHE A 220 -6.30 -7.05 -9.02
C PHE A 220 -6.97 -8.32 -8.52
#